data_30b7a612acd741146b27645650540a1f
#
_entry.id   30b7a612acd741146b27645650540a1f
#
_cell.length_a   1.000
_cell.length_b   1.000
_cell.length_c   1.000
_cell.angle_alpha   90.00
_cell.angle_beta   90.00
_cell.angle_gamma   90.00
#
_symmetry.space_group_name_H-M   'P 1'
#
loop_
_entity.id
_entity.type
_entity.pdbx_description
1 polymer ?
#
loop_
_entity_poly.entity_id
_entity_poly.type
_entity_poly.pdbx_seq_one_letter_code
_entity_poly.pdbx_strand_id
1 'polypeptide(L)'
;ALIKKNKTGEGTNISISMFDVMADWMNMPLLAHRYMGGAPKRLGLTHSFIAPYGAFKCKDNQILLSIQSNREFKIFCEKVLLMPNLVTNKYFKDNPSRFKNKEKLNKIINDFFSKFEADIIINLLNENNIANAKLNSVKELSEHKFLNNGLAKIGNTTIELANLPVLSKDTPN
;
A
#
# COMPACT_ATOMS: atom_id res chain seq x y z
N ALA A 1 29.40 -13.39 -1.01
CA ALA A 1 30.23 -14.34 -1.75
C ALA A 1 31.18 -13.61 -2.71
N LEU A 2 30.69 -12.83 -3.69
CA LEU A 2 31.54 -12.16 -4.69
C LEU A 2 32.56 -11.18 -4.08
N ILE A 3 32.15 -10.38 -3.10
CA ILE A 3 33.06 -9.46 -2.39
C ILE A 3 34.16 -10.25 -1.66
N LYS A 4 33.83 -11.37 -1.03
CA LYS A 4 34.84 -12.24 -0.39
C LYS A 4 35.79 -12.81 -1.44
N LYS A 5 35.27 -13.38 -2.53
CA LYS A 5 36.06 -13.93 -3.63
C LYS A 5 37.05 -12.90 -4.20
N ASN A 6 36.62 -11.67 -4.40
CA ASN A 6 37.49 -10.60 -4.92
C ASN A 6 38.62 -10.23 -3.96
N LYS A 7 38.40 -10.36 -2.63
CA LYS A 7 39.41 -10.06 -1.61
C LYS A 7 40.35 -11.23 -1.32
N THR A 8 39.85 -12.46 -1.35
CA THR A 8 40.58 -13.64 -0.89
C THR A 8 40.97 -14.64 -1.98
N GLY A 9 40.39 -14.49 -3.17
CA GLY A 9 40.49 -15.47 -4.24
C GLY A 9 39.65 -16.74 -4.07
N GLU A 10 39.04 -16.93 -2.89
CA GLU A 10 38.30 -18.14 -2.52
C GLU A 10 36.84 -18.06 -2.90
N GLY A 11 36.35 -19.06 -3.62
CA GLY A 11 34.91 -19.23 -3.91
C GLY A 11 34.13 -19.63 -2.65
N THR A 12 32.82 -19.50 -2.72
CA THR A 12 31.89 -19.93 -1.65
C THR A 12 30.75 -20.72 -2.29
N ASN A 13 30.44 -21.88 -1.74
CA ASN A 13 29.22 -22.60 -2.09
C ASN A 13 28.05 -21.98 -1.33
N ILE A 14 26.97 -21.68 -2.06
CA ILE A 14 25.75 -21.08 -1.51
C ILE A 14 24.60 -22.03 -1.80
N SER A 15 23.93 -22.47 -0.74
CA SER A 15 22.67 -23.23 -0.84
C SER A 15 21.54 -22.39 -0.30
N ILE A 16 20.44 -22.29 -1.05
CA ILE A 16 19.25 -21.52 -0.67
C ILE A 16 18.04 -22.45 -0.78
N SER A 17 17.38 -22.67 0.34
CA SER A 17 16.10 -23.40 0.38
C SER A 17 14.97 -22.45 0.02
N MET A 18 14.17 -22.82 -0.97
CA MET A 18 12.94 -22.07 -1.31
C MET A 18 11.96 -22.04 -0.13
N PHE A 19 11.87 -23.14 0.62
CA PHE A 19 11.01 -23.20 1.80
C PHE A 19 11.42 -22.16 2.85
N ASP A 20 12.72 -22.07 3.16
CA ASP A 20 13.21 -21.12 4.17
C ASP A 20 13.01 -19.66 3.73
N VAL A 21 13.21 -19.35 2.45
CA VAL A 21 12.93 -18.01 1.90
C VAL A 21 11.45 -17.66 2.04
N MET A 22 10.55 -18.58 1.69
CA MET A 22 9.12 -18.36 1.84
C MET A 22 8.70 -18.26 3.31
N ALA A 23 9.30 -19.06 4.18
CA ALA A 23 9.06 -19.01 5.62
C ALA A 23 9.53 -17.69 6.23
N ASP A 24 10.65 -17.14 5.77
CA ASP A 24 11.14 -15.82 6.21
C ASP A 24 10.17 -14.69 5.80
N TRP A 25 9.64 -14.72 4.59
CA TRP A 25 8.60 -13.76 4.15
C TRP A 25 7.31 -13.88 4.97
N MET A 26 7.03 -15.07 5.50
CA MET A 26 5.86 -15.33 6.34
C MET A 26 6.09 -15.07 7.84
N ASN A 27 7.22 -14.49 8.24
CA ASN A 27 7.54 -14.26 9.66
C ASN A 27 6.46 -13.44 10.38
N MET A 28 5.94 -12.36 9.79
CA MET A 28 4.90 -11.54 10.43
C MET A 28 3.63 -12.35 10.78
N PRO A 29 2.98 -13.05 9.85
CA PRO A 29 1.82 -13.88 10.18
C PRO A 29 2.19 -15.09 11.08
N LEU A 30 3.40 -15.63 10.97
CA LEU A 30 3.88 -16.73 11.82
C LEU A 30 4.02 -16.28 13.28
N LEU A 31 4.61 -15.11 13.53
CA LEU A 31 4.72 -14.52 14.85
C LEU A 31 3.36 -14.16 15.44
N ALA A 32 2.45 -13.61 14.62
CA ALA A 32 1.08 -13.35 15.04
C ALA A 32 0.36 -14.64 15.46
N HIS A 33 0.53 -15.73 14.69
CA HIS A 33 -0.04 -17.03 15.04
C HIS A 33 0.51 -17.56 16.36
N ARG A 34 1.83 -17.49 16.57
CA ARG A 34 2.50 -18.07 17.75
C ARG A 34 2.27 -17.28 19.03
N TYR A 35 2.20 -15.94 18.94
CA TYR A 35 2.32 -15.06 20.10
C TYR A 35 1.19 -14.04 20.28
N MET A 36 0.33 -13.86 19.26
CA MET A 36 -0.73 -12.82 19.28
C MET A 36 -2.15 -13.39 19.15
N GLY A 37 -2.35 -14.66 19.51
CA GLY A 37 -3.69 -15.26 19.56
C GLY A 37 -4.20 -15.81 18.23
N GLY A 38 -3.35 -16.00 17.24
CA GLY A 38 -3.70 -16.67 16.00
C GLY A 38 -3.24 -15.93 14.74
N ALA A 39 -3.26 -16.64 13.61
CA ALA A 39 -2.89 -16.06 12.32
C ALA A 39 -3.89 -14.97 11.88
N PRO A 40 -3.43 -13.90 11.23
CA PRO A 40 -4.31 -12.91 10.64
C PRO A 40 -5.30 -13.55 9.66
N LYS A 41 -6.55 -13.12 9.71
CA LYS A 41 -7.55 -13.51 8.70
C LYS A 41 -7.18 -12.88 7.34
N ARG A 42 -7.79 -13.36 6.25
CA ARG A 42 -7.70 -12.67 4.95
C ARG A 42 -8.34 -11.29 5.07
N LEU A 43 -7.55 -10.25 4.90
CA LEU A 43 -7.96 -8.86 5.15
C LEU A 43 -8.22 -8.07 3.86
N GLY A 44 -7.90 -8.63 2.69
CA GLY A 44 -7.94 -7.90 1.43
C GLY A 44 -7.01 -6.67 1.49
N LEU A 45 -7.53 -5.51 1.15
CA LEU A 45 -6.79 -4.23 1.15
C LEU A 45 -6.87 -3.50 2.50
N THR A 46 -7.19 -4.19 3.60
CA THR A 46 -7.27 -3.56 4.93
C THR A 46 -6.06 -3.94 5.79
N HIS A 47 -5.85 -3.22 6.88
CA HIS A 47 -4.75 -3.48 7.82
C HIS A 47 -5.24 -4.27 9.04
N SER A 48 -4.34 -5.07 9.65
CA SER A 48 -4.66 -5.94 10.79
C SER A 48 -4.89 -5.21 12.11
N PHE A 49 -4.43 -3.97 12.26
CA PHE A 49 -4.57 -3.19 13.50
C PHE A 49 -4.55 -1.66 13.33
N ILE A 50 -4.62 -1.14 12.10
CA ILE A 50 -4.73 0.30 11.81
C ILE A 50 -6.09 0.59 11.20
N ALA A 51 -6.76 1.65 11.65
CA ALA A 51 -8.01 2.12 11.09
C ALA A 51 -8.13 3.66 11.15
N PRO A 52 -8.64 4.30 10.06
CA PRO A 52 -9.02 3.69 8.79
C PRO A 52 -7.80 3.33 7.94
N TYR A 53 -7.81 2.14 7.38
CA TYR A 53 -6.86 1.68 6.37
C TYR A 53 -7.58 0.70 5.44
N GLY A 54 -7.69 1.01 4.16
CA GLY A 54 -8.36 0.13 3.21
C GLY A 54 -8.77 0.83 1.93
N ALA A 55 -9.47 0.06 1.08
CA ALA A 55 -10.10 0.59 -0.12
C ALA A 55 -11.49 1.13 0.20
N PHE A 56 -11.76 2.36 -0.22
CA PHE A 56 -13.02 3.05 -0.03
C PHE A 56 -13.65 3.39 -1.37
N LYS A 57 -14.96 3.18 -1.47
CA LYS A 57 -15.70 3.36 -2.72
C LYS A 57 -16.03 4.83 -2.95
N CYS A 58 -15.60 5.37 -4.08
CA CYS A 58 -16.06 6.62 -4.65
C CYS A 58 -17.17 6.37 -5.67
N LYS A 59 -17.67 7.42 -6.31
CA LYS A 59 -18.75 7.34 -7.28
C LYS A 59 -18.38 6.50 -8.52
N ASP A 60 -17.15 6.62 -8.98
CA ASP A 60 -16.63 6.06 -10.23
C ASP A 60 -15.56 4.96 -10.02
N ASN A 61 -14.80 5.03 -8.91
CA ASN A 61 -13.69 4.12 -8.66
C ASN A 61 -13.51 3.86 -7.15
N GLN A 62 -12.42 3.19 -6.79
CA GLN A 62 -11.99 2.98 -5.41
C GLN A 62 -10.64 3.65 -5.16
N ILE A 63 -10.46 4.17 -3.98
CA ILE A 63 -9.18 4.70 -3.52
C ILE A 63 -8.71 3.95 -2.28
N LEU A 64 -7.41 3.72 -2.18
CA LEU A 64 -6.77 3.25 -0.97
C LEU A 64 -6.46 4.45 -0.08
N LEU A 65 -6.84 4.35 1.18
CA LEU A 65 -6.61 5.36 2.22
C LEU A 65 -5.88 4.72 3.40
N SER A 66 -4.90 5.44 3.95
CA SER A 66 -4.20 5.03 5.18
C SER A 66 -4.06 6.22 6.12
N ILE A 67 -4.62 6.10 7.32
CA ILE A 67 -4.46 7.07 8.42
C ILE A 67 -3.66 6.42 9.53
N GLN A 68 -2.43 6.87 9.73
CA GLN A 68 -1.48 6.19 10.62
C GLN A 68 -1.28 6.90 11.98
N SER A 69 -1.80 8.11 12.14
CA SER A 69 -1.67 8.87 13.39
C SER A 69 -2.97 9.56 13.79
N ASN A 70 -3.06 9.92 15.08
CA ASN A 70 -4.21 10.70 15.57
C ASN A 70 -4.21 12.13 14.99
N ARG A 71 -3.03 12.67 14.66
CA ARG A 71 -2.91 13.98 13.99
C ARG A 71 -3.51 13.93 12.59
N GLU A 72 -3.16 12.92 11.81
CA GLU A 72 -3.75 12.71 10.48
C GLU A 72 -5.25 12.46 10.56
N PHE A 73 -5.71 11.68 11.55
CA PHE A 73 -7.13 11.44 11.76
C PHE A 73 -7.90 12.72 12.04
N LYS A 74 -7.32 13.64 12.84
CA LYS A 74 -7.91 14.95 13.09
C LYS A 74 -8.04 15.75 11.79
N ILE A 75 -6.97 15.86 11.02
CA ILE A 75 -6.98 16.55 9.72
C ILE A 75 -8.01 15.93 8.78
N PHE A 76 -8.05 14.61 8.70
CA PHE A 76 -8.99 13.87 7.89
C PHE A 76 -10.45 14.18 8.25
N CYS A 77 -10.77 14.17 9.55
CA CYS A 77 -12.13 14.48 10.01
C CYS A 77 -12.50 15.95 9.78
N GLU A 78 -11.59 16.90 10.03
CA GLU A 78 -11.86 18.32 9.94
C GLU A 78 -11.86 18.86 8.51
N LYS A 79 -10.92 18.39 7.67
CA LYS A 79 -10.65 18.95 6.35
C LYS A 79 -11.20 18.13 5.19
N VAL A 80 -11.26 16.81 5.35
CA VAL A 80 -11.72 15.91 4.29
C VAL A 80 -13.18 15.54 4.49
N LEU A 81 -13.52 14.95 5.65
CA LEU A 81 -14.90 14.53 5.93
C LEU A 81 -15.82 15.70 6.32
N LEU A 82 -15.27 16.83 6.76
CA LEU A 82 -16.00 17.97 7.32
C LEU A 82 -16.86 17.57 8.54
N MET A 83 -16.36 16.62 9.34
CA MET A 83 -17.01 16.05 10.52
C MET A 83 -16.09 16.12 11.75
N PRO A 84 -15.78 17.33 12.29
CA PRO A 84 -14.83 17.51 13.38
C PRO A 84 -15.25 16.78 14.68
N ASN A 85 -16.53 16.54 14.88
CA ASN A 85 -17.06 15.78 16.01
C ASN A 85 -16.57 14.34 16.10
N LEU A 86 -16.09 13.75 15.01
CA LEU A 86 -15.51 12.40 15.01
C LEU A 86 -14.19 12.34 15.79
N VAL A 87 -13.45 13.44 15.87
CA VAL A 87 -12.14 13.51 16.57
C VAL A 87 -12.28 13.21 18.06
N THR A 88 -13.31 13.75 18.70
CA THR A 88 -13.58 13.59 20.14
C THR A 88 -14.53 12.46 20.46
N ASN A 89 -15.06 11.79 19.42
CA ASN A 89 -15.99 10.69 19.60
C ASN A 89 -15.31 9.51 20.31
N LYS A 90 -15.91 9.01 21.39
CA LYS A 90 -15.36 7.91 22.20
C LYS A 90 -15.04 6.63 21.40
N TYR A 91 -15.70 6.43 20.25
CA TYR A 91 -15.48 5.28 19.38
C TYR A 91 -14.31 5.47 18.42
N PHE A 92 -13.79 6.71 18.24
CA PHE A 92 -12.79 7.03 17.21
C PHE A 92 -11.59 7.84 17.71
N LYS A 93 -11.56 8.20 19.00
CA LYS A 93 -10.56 9.11 19.60
C LYS A 93 -9.09 8.66 19.45
N ASP A 94 -8.85 7.38 19.33
CA ASP A 94 -7.53 6.76 19.18
C ASP A 94 -7.59 5.56 18.24
N ASN A 95 -6.43 5.07 17.79
CA ASN A 95 -6.37 3.96 16.85
C ASN A 95 -7.01 2.66 17.38
N PRO A 96 -6.78 2.22 18.64
CA PRO A 96 -7.47 1.05 19.18
C PRO A 96 -8.99 1.17 19.13
N SER A 97 -9.52 2.34 19.49
CA SER A 97 -10.97 2.62 19.44
C SER A 97 -11.49 2.60 18.00
N ARG A 98 -10.76 3.22 17.05
CA ARG A 98 -11.09 3.19 15.63
C ARG A 98 -11.08 1.77 15.08
N PHE A 99 -10.03 1.00 15.39
CA PHE A 99 -9.92 -0.38 14.92
C PHE A 99 -11.03 -1.26 15.45
N LYS A 100 -11.38 -1.14 16.75
CA LYS A 100 -12.53 -1.84 17.36
C LYS A 100 -13.86 -1.49 16.70
N ASN A 101 -14.01 -0.26 16.22
CA ASN A 101 -15.23 0.26 15.59
C ASN A 101 -15.07 0.50 14.09
N LYS A 102 -14.14 -0.21 13.43
CA LYS A 102 -13.77 0.03 12.03
C LYS A 102 -14.94 -0.06 11.06
N GLU A 103 -15.88 -0.97 11.28
CA GLU A 103 -17.05 -1.11 10.41
C GLU A 103 -17.92 0.16 10.41
N LYS A 104 -18.12 0.76 11.59
CA LYS A 104 -18.87 2.03 11.72
C LYS A 104 -18.12 3.18 11.05
N LEU A 105 -16.80 3.25 11.27
CA LEU A 105 -15.96 4.28 10.68
C LEU A 105 -15.91 4.15 9.15
N ASN A 106 -15.68 2.94 8.66
CA ASN A 106 -15.65 2.66 7.21
C ASN A 106 -16.98 3.00 6.53
N LYS A 107 -18.11 2.73 7.20
CA LYS A 107 -19.42 3.13 6.69
C LYS A 107 -19.52 4.65 6.54
N ILE A 108 -19.12 5.42 7.54
CA ILE A 108 -19.13 6.90 7.49
C ILE A 108 -18.26 7.40 6.31
N ILE A 109 -17.07 6.83 6.15
CA ILE A 109 -16.15 7.20 5.07
C ILE A 109 -16.76 6.86 3.70
N ASN A 110 -17.28 5.65 3.53
CA ASN A 110 -17.92 5.24 2.28
C ASN A 110 -19.15 6.08 1.95
N ASP A 111 -20.02 6.39 2.94
CA ASP A 111 -21.20 7.22 2.75
C ASP A 111 -20.84 8.67 2.33
N PHE A 112 -19.64 9.14 2.69
CA PHE A 112 -19.13 10.42 2.24
C PHE A 112 -18.47 10.32 0.85
N PHE A 113 -17.51 9.39 0.68
CA PHE A 113 -16.72 9.27 -0.54
C PHE A 113 -17.55 8.89 -1.77
N SER A 114 -18.58 8.05 -1.60
CA SER A 114 -19.47 7.61 -2.68
C SER A 114 -20.25 8.75 -3.37
N LYS A 115 -20.25 9.95 -2.78
CA LYS A 115 -20.88 11.14 -3.36
C LYS A 115 -20.00 11.85 -4.38
N PHE A 116 -18.72 11.57 -4.39
CA PHE A 116 -17.70 12.26 -5.18
C PHE A 116 -16.94 11.29 -6.09
N GLU A 117 -16.42 11.81 -7.19
CA GLU A 117 -15.49 11.08 -8.04
C GLU A 117 -14.15 10.91 -7.34
N ALA A 118 -13.42 9.83 -7.65
CA ALA A 118 -12.18 9.47 -6.98
C ALA A 118 -11.12 10.58 -7.06
N ASP A 119 -11.00 11.24 -8.20
CA ASP A 119 -10.02 12.31 -8.40
C ASP A 119 -10.29 13.52 -7.50
N ILE A 120 -11.53 13.85 -7.19
CA ILE A 120 -11.89 14.92 -6.24
C ILE A 120 -11.40 14.56 -4.84
N ILE A 121 -11.67 13.34 -4.40
CA ILE A 121 -11.22 12.87 -3.07
C ILE A 121 -9.69 12.78 -3.01
N ILE A 122 -9.03 12.29 -4.06
CA ILE A 122 -7.56 12.20 -4.14
C ILE A 122 -6.93 13.59 -4.02
N ASN A 123 -7.44 14.58 -4.73
CA ASN A 123 -6.95 15.95 -4.66
C ASN A 123 -7.10 16.52 -3.23
N LEU A 124 -8.27 16.33 -2.62
CA LEU A 124 -8.53 16.77 -1.25
C LEU A 124 -7.62 16.10 -0.22
N LEU A 125 -7.33 14.81 -0.38
CA LEU A 125 -6.38 14.07 0.46
C LEU A 125 -4.95 14.56 0.27
N ASN A 126 -4.53 14.81 -0.98
CA ASN A 126 -3.19 15.31 -1.30
C ASN A 126 -2.95 16.72 -0.75
N GLU A 127 -3.91 17.63 -0.87
CA GLU A 127 -3.86 19.00 -0.30
C GLU A 127 -3.67 18.97 1.23
N ASN A 128 -4.16 17.91 1.88
CA ASN A 128 -4.04 17.73 3.32
C ASN A 128 -2.91 16.76 3.73
N ASN A 129 -2.04 16.36 2.80
CA ASN A 129 -0.91 15.45 3.02
C ASN A 129 -1.32 14.11 3.65
N ILE A 130 -2.46 13.56 3.23
CA ILE A 130 -2.96 12.26 3.66
C ILE A 130 -2.61 11.21 2.63
N ALA A 131 -1.98 10.12 3.07
CA ALA A 131 -1.55 9.02 2.21
C ALA A 131 -2.75 8.34 1.53
N ASN A 132 -2.71 8.31 0.19
CA ASN A 132 -3.76 7.73 -0.63
C ASN A 132 -3.19 7.18 -1.94
N ALA A 133 -3.95 6.30 -2.60
CA ALA A 133 -3.63 5.82 -3.94
C ALA A 133 -4.92 5.42 -4.66
N LYS A 134 -4.98 5.62 -5.97
CA LYS A 134 -6.01 5.07 -6.82
C LYS A 134 -5.75 3.58 -7.05
N LEU A 135 -6.80 2.77 -7.08
CA LEU A 135 -6.70 1.37 -7.50
C LEU A 135 -6.76 1.32 -9.02
N ASN A 136 -5.63 1.07 -9.64
CA ASN A 136 -5.54 1.02 -11.09
C ASN A 136 -5.68 -0.42 -11.60
N SER A 137 -6.38 -0.59 -12.70
CA SER A 137 -6.35 -1.80 -13.53
C SER A 137 -5.03 -1.90 -14.30
N VAL A 138 -4.76 -3.06 -14.92
CA VAL A 138 -3.59 -3.23 -15.79
C VAL A 138 -3.64 -2.27 -16.98
N LYS A 139 -4.84 -1.99 -17.50
CA LYS A 139 -5.03 -0.99 -18.56
C LYS A 139 -4.60 0.40 -18.10
N GLU A 140 -5.09 0.86 -16.95
CA GLU A 140 -4.71 2.15 -16.37
C GLU A 140 -3.22 2.23 -16.01
N LEU A 141 -2.60 1.10 -15.63
CA LEU A 141 -1.16 1.02 -15.44
C LEU A 141 -0.43 1.22 -16.78
N SER A 142 -0.89 0.62 -17.88
CA SER A 142 -0.25 0.77 -19.20
C SER A 142 -0.29 2.20 -19.73
N GLU A 143 -1.23 3.01 -19.26
CA GLU A 143 -1.42 4.41 -19.62
C GLU A 143 -0.88 5.37 -18.55
N HIS A 144 -0.24 4.84 -17.50
CA HIS A 144 0.11 5.61 -16.32
C HIS A 144 1.31 6.54 -16.60
N LYS A 145 1.16 7.83 -16.26
CA LYS A 145 2.17 8.88 -16.55
C LYS A 145 3.56 8.63 -15.96
N PHE A 146 3.68 7.80 -14.95
CA PHE A 146 4.96 7.43 -14.33
C PHE A 146 5.47 6.07 -14.80
N LEU A 147 4.76 5.38 -15.69
CA LEU A 147 5.27 4.14 -16.26
C LEU A 147 6.42 4.48 -17.22
N ASN A 148 7.59 3.96 -16.90
CA ASN A 148 8.77 4.10 -17.74
C ASN A 148 8.94 2.80 -18.54
N ASN A 149 8.76 2.90 -19.86
CA ASN A 149 8.86 1.77 -20.78
C ASN A 149 10.23 1.69 -21.45
N GLY A 150 10.69 0.45 -21.59
CA GLY A 150 11.82 0.09 -22.45
C GLY A 150 11.36 -0.76 -23.62
N LEU A 151 12.26 -0.96 -24.57
CA LEU A 151 12.02 -1.80 -25.74
C LEU A 151 12.82 -3.11 -25.64
N ALA A 152 12.17 -4.22 -25.96
CA ALA A 152 12.83 -5.52 -26.10
C ALA A 152 12.47 -6.16 -27.45
N LYS A 153 13.36 -7.01 -27.96
CA LYS A 153 13.13 -7.78 -29.19
C LYS A 153 12.86 -9.24 -28.86
N ILE A 154 11.79 -9.79 -29.42
CA ILE A 154 11.47 -11.22 -29.40
C ILE A 154 11.39 -11.68 -30.86
N GLY A 155 12.43 -12.35 -31.34
CA GLY A 155 12.58 -12.63 -32.76
C GLY A 155 12.65 -11.33 -33.59
N ASN A 156 11.70 -11.18 -34.50
CA ASN A 156 11.60 -9.97 -35.35
C ASN A 156 10.61 -8.91 -34.80
N THR A 157 10.01 -9.16 -33.65
CA THR A 157 9.00 -8.26 -33.07
C THR A 157 9.63 -7.43 -31.98
N THR A 158 9.43 -6.10 -32.03
CA THR A 158 9.76 -5.19 -30.92
C THR A 158 8.54 -5.05 -30.03
N ILE A 159 8.72 -5.21 -28.72
CA ILE A 159 7.69 -5.05 -27.70
C ILE A 159 8.09 -3.98 -26.70
N GLU A 160 7.11 -3.31 -26.14
CA GLU A 160 7.28 -2.45 -24.97
C GLU A 160 7.04 -3.24 -23.69
N LEU A 161 7.88 -2.98 -22.69
CA LEU A 161 7.73 -3.53 -21.34
C LEU A 161 8.19 -2.50 -20.32
N ALA A 162 7.74 -2.66 -19.08
CA ALA A 162 8.21 -1.80 -17.98
C ALA A 162 9.73 -1.96 -17.79
N ASN A 163 10.42 -0.84 -17.69
CA ASN A 163 11.86 -0.82 -17.39
C ASN A 163 12.14 -1.38 -16.00
N LEU A 164 13.36 -1.88 -15.80
CA LEU A 164 13.84 -2.23 -14.47
C LEU A 164 13.85 -0.99 -13.56
N PRO A 165 13.55 -1.15 -12.26
CA PRO A 165 13.48 -0.02 -11.34
C PRO A 165 14.84 0.58 -10.99
N VAL A 166 15.93 -0.03 -11.47
CA VAL A 166 17.31 0.42 -11.23
C VAL A 166 17.79 1.21 -12.44
N LEU A 167 18.06 2.49 -12.22
CA LEU A 167 18.70 3.36 -13.21
C LEU A 167 20.18 3.48 -12.84
N SER A 168 21.09 3.09 -13.75
CA SER A 168 22.51 3.38 -13.65
C SER A 168 22.88 4.46 -14.65
N LYS A 169 23.60 5.49 -14.20
CA LYS A 169 24.12 6.53 -15.10
C LYS A 169 25.26 6.02 -15.98
N ASP A 170 25.87 4.91 -15.60
CA ASP A 170 27.07 4.35 -16.26
C ASP A 170 26.74 3.20 -17.21
N THR A 171 25.51 2.75 -17.27
CA THR A 171 25.02 1.75 -18.22
C THR A 171 23.95 2.37 -19.10
N PRO A 172 24.19 2.52 -20.43
CA PRO A 172 23.11 2.91 -21.34
C PRO A 172 22.00 1.84 -21.33
N ASN A 173 20.76 2.28 -21.42
CA ASN A 173 19.57 1.41 -21.55
C ASN A 173 19.62 0.64 -22.88
#